data_4e5ec322618eb96606ed82e3160f38e7
#
_entry.id   4e5ec322618eb96606ed82e3160f38e7
#
_cell.length_a   1.000
_cell.length_b   1.000
_cell.length_c   1.000
_cell.angle_alpha   90.00
_cell.angle_beta   90.00
_cell.angle_gamma   90.00
#
_symmetry.space_group_name_H-M   'P 1'
#
loop_
_entity.id
_entity.type
_entity.pdbx_description
1 polymer ?
#
loop_
_entity_poly.entity_id
_entity_poly.type
_entity_poly.pdbx_seq_one_letter_code
_entity_poly.pdbx_strand_id
1 'polypeptide(L)'
;MTGHSQIFPPSMLRHPFHHDQLENMTMSRVTLTDVEWINLNVLVVIRAGLQYDPASTCCRYGLNTAQANHLRELSLDELWSLVIHVGDTTLFPPRADLVTLLSTPRVLAGPMALVHPPMPMESRR
;
A
#
# COMPACT_ATOMS: atom_id res chain seq x y z
N MET A 1 9.00 -25.50 18.15
CA MET A 1 8.84 -25.24 17.71
C MET A 1 8.67 -24.77 17.32
N THR A 2 8.50 -24.63 17.41
CA THR A 2 8.33 -24.34 16.99
C THR A 2 8.06 -23.57 16.52
N GLY A 3 7.75 -23.19 16.46
CA GLY A 3 7.53 -22.55 15.90
C GLY A 3 7.24 -21.76 15.61
N HIS A 4 7.14 -21.55 15.71
CA HIS A 4 6.93 -20.82 15.41
C HIS A 4 6.78 -20.22 14.88
N SER A 5 6.49 -20.71 14.99
CA SER A 5 6.39 -20.24 14.60
C SER A 5 6.59 -19.37 13.89
N GLN A 6 7.00 -19.47 13.61
CA GLN A 6 7.16 -18.59 12.89
C GLN A 6 6.06 -18.16 12.18
N ILE A 7 5.56 -17.06 12.45
CA ILE A 7 4.45 -16.53 11.80
C ILE A 7 4.78 -16.17 10.41
N PHE A 8 5.93 -15.54 10.21
CA PHE A 8 6.38 -15.16 8.90
C PHE A 8 7.69 -15.85 8.62
N PRO A 9 7.68 -16.81 7.72
CA PRO A 9 8.95 -17.38 7.30
C PRO A 9 9.84 -16.29 6.71
N PRO A 10 11.14 -16.39 6.92
CA PRO A 10 12.04 -15.40 6.35
C PRO A 10 11.90 -15.25 4.84
N SER A 11 11.58 -16.33 4.16
CA SER A 11 11.43 -16.25 2.72
C SER A 11 10.28 -15.34 2.33
N MET A 12 9.21 -15.32 3.09
CA MET A 12 8.10 -14.43 2.78
C MET A 12 8.47 -12.98 2.96
N LEU A 13 9.24 -12.69 3.98
CA LEU A 13 9.65 -11.32 4.22
C LEU A 13 10.57 -10.82 3.12
N ARG A 14 11.39 -11.70 2.60
CA ARG A 14 12.33 -11.31 1.58
C ARG A 14 11.75 -11.27 0.19
N HIS A 15 10.79 -12.13 -0.07
CA HIS A 15 10.23 -12.27 -1.41
C HIS A 15 8.73 -12.18 -1.36
N PRO A 16 8.20 -10.99 -1.07
CA PRO A 16 6.76 -10.86 -0.95
C PRO A 16 6.01 -11.18 -2.23
N PHE A 17 6.69 -11.09 -3.37
CA PHE A 17 6.03 -11.36 -4.63
C PHE A 17 6.46 -12.67 -5.25
N HIS A 18 6.85 -13.60 -4.41
CA HIS A 18 7.28 -14.88 -4.90
C HIS A 18 6.10 -15.59 -5.57
N HIS A 19 6.25 -15.87 -6.83
CA HIS A 19 5.16 -16.43 -7.62
C HIS A 19 4.64 -17.74 -7.10
N ASP A 20 5.54 -18.65 -6.76
CA ASP A 20 5.11 -19.96 -6.33
C ASP A 20 4.24 -19.91 -5.09
N GLN A 21 4.62 -19.07 -4.16
CA GLN A 21 3.84 -18.95 -2.96
C GLN A 21 2.50 -18.31 -3.21
N LEU A 22 2.50 -17.33 -4.08
CA LEU A 22 1.27 -16.68 -4.43
C LEU A 22 0.29 -17.67 -5.04
N GLU A 23 0.75 -18.47 -5.95
CA GLU A 23 -0.11 -19.45 -6.59
C GLU A 23 -0.65 -20.45 -5.59
N ASN A 24 0.19 -20.87 -4.66
CA ASN A 24 -0.24 -21.81 -3.64
C ASN A 24 -1.32 -21.22 -2.77
N MET A 25 -1.20 -19.96 -2.44
CA MET A 25 -2.16 -19.32 -1.58
C MET A 25 -3.49 -19.09 -2.25
N THR A 26 -3.45 -18.71 -3.51
CA THR A 26 -4.70 -18.48 -4.21
C THR A 26 -5.34 -19.78 -4.65
N MET A 27 -4.56 -20.81 -4.77
CA MET A 27 -5.08 -22.06 -5.19
C MET A 27 -5.85 -21.92 -6.45
N SER A 28 -7.00 -22.38 -6.51
CA SER A 28 -7.79 -22.32 -7.71
C SER A 28 -8.43 -20.98 -7.91
N ARG A 29 -8.12 -20.05 -7.04
CA ARG A 29 -8.75 -18.82 -7.17
C ARG A 29 -8.12 -17.98 -8.20
N VAL A 30 -8.56 -16.76 -8.30
CA VAL A 30 -8.03 -15.77 -9.22
C VAL A 30 -6.65 -15.33 -8.77
N THR A 31 -5.72 -15.29 -9.70
CA THR A 31 -4.40 -14.77 -9.44
C THR A 31 -4.43 -13.25 -9.65
N LEU A 32 -3.92 -12.51 -8.69
CA LEU A 32 -3.92 -11.07 -8.79
C LEU A 32 -2.89 -10.59 -9.81
N THR A 33 -3.23 -9.56 -10.55
CA THR A 33 -2.28 -8.90 -11.43
C THR A 33 -1.31 -8.08 -10.61
N ASP A 34 -0.27 -7.59 -11.25
CA ASP A 34 0.70 -6.74 -10.58
C ASP A 34 0.05 -5.51 -9.99
N VAL A 35 -0.83 -4.89 -10.75
CA VAL A 35 -1.50 -3.68 -10.28
C VAL A 35 -2.41 -4.00 -9.10
N GLU A 36 -3.13 -5.08 -9.19
CA GLU A 36 -4.00 -5.48 -8.07
C GLU A 36 -3.18 -5.75 -6.82
N TRP A 37 -2.03 -6.39 -6.96
CA TRP A 37 -1.15 -6.63 -5.83
C TRP A 37 -0.67 -5.33 -5.20
N ILE A 38 -0.27 -4.38 -6.02
CA ILE A 38 0.20 -3.09 -5.50
C ILE A 38 -0.93 -2.40 -4.77
N ASN A 39 -2.11 -2.36 -5.38
CA ASN A 39 -3.26 -1.71 -4.75
C ASN A 39 -3.59 -2.37 -3.42
N LEU A 40 -3.63 -3.68 -3.41
CA LEU A 40 -3.97 -4.40 -2.19
C LEU A 40 -2.96 -4.14 -1.08
N ASN A 41 -1.68 -4.21 -1.41
CA ASN A 41 -0.65 -4.01 -0.41
C ASN A 41 -0.71 -2.61 0.18
N VAL A 42 -0.91 -1.61 -0.66
CA VAL A 42 -0.98 -0.24 -0.16
C VAL A 42 -2.19 -0.07 0.75
N LEU A 43 -3.33 -0.59 0.32
CA LEU A 43 -4.55 -0.45 1.12
C LEU A 43 -4.42 -1.16 2.47
N VAL A 44 -3.84 -2.34 2.48
CA VAL A 44 -3.66 -3.08 3.73
C VAL A 44 -2.74 -2.33 4.68
N VAL A 45 -1.64 -1.80 4.15
CA VAL A 45 -0.70 -1.07 4.97
C VAL A 45 -1.33 0.20 5.52
N ILE A 46 -2.07 0.92 4.68
CA ILE A 46 -2.73 2.13 5.13
C ILE A 46 -3.76 1.80 6.21
N ARG A 47 -4.56 0.77 5.98
CA ARG A 47 -5.58 0.42 6.94
C ARG A 47 -4.97 0.07 8.30
N ALA A 48 -3.89 -0.68 8.29
CA ALA A 48 -3.21 -1.02 9.53
C ALA A 48 -2.67 0.24 10.21
N GLY A 49 -2.08 1.14 9.42
CA GLY A 49 -1.56 2.39 9.97
C GLY A 49 -2.64 3.25 10.58
N LEU A 50 -3.81 3.29 9.96
CA LEU A 50 -4.91 4.09 10.47
C LEU A 50 -5.39 3.59 11.82
N GLN A 51 -5.25 2.32 12.09
CA GLN A 51 -5.65 1.80 13.38
C GLN A 51 -4.61 2.03 14.44
N TYR A 52 -3.37 2.18 14.04
CA TYR A 52 -2.29 2.39 14.98
C TYR A 52 -2.02 3.88 15.24
N ASP A 53 -1.92 4.66 14.17
CA ASP A 53 -1.60 6.08 14.27
C ASP A 53 -2.26 6.79 13.10
N PRO A 54 -3.53 7.16 13.26
CA PRO A 54 -4.28 7.76 12.14
C PRO A 54 -3.67 9.06 11.62
N ALA A 55 -3.23 9.93 12.52
CA ALA A 55 -2.73 11.23 12.09
C ALA A 55 -1.49 11.09 11.21
N SER A 56 -0.54 10.28 11.67
CA SER A 56 0.67 10.08 10.92
C SER A 56 0.39 9.41 9.58
N THR A 57 -0.51 8.45 9.58
CA THR A 57 -0.85 7.72 8.37
C THR A 57 -1.51 8.63 7.35
N CYS A 58 -2.45 9.46 7.80
CA CYS A 58 -3.10 10.41 6.89
C CYS A 58 -2.08 11.34 6.26
N CYS A 59 -1.15 11.82 7.06
CA CYS A 59 -0.13 12.73 6.56
C CYS A 59 0.78 12.02 5.55
N ARG A 60 1.18 10.81 5.88
CA ARG A 60 2.12 10.08 5.03
C ARG A 60 1.54 9.73 3.67
N TYR A 61 0.27 9.39 3.63
CA TYR A 61 -0.35 8.92 2.40
C TYR A 61 -1.27 9.94 1.77
N GLY A 62 -1.32 11.14 2.32
CA GLY A 62 -2.14 12.20 1.74
C GLY A 62 -3.62 11.94 1.80
N LEU A 63 -4.10 11.37 2.89
CA LEU A 63 -5.51 11.04 3.04
C LEU A 63 -6.26 12.15 3.75
N ASN A 64 -7.49 12.39 3.30
CA ASN A 64 -8.36 13.27 4.04
C ASN A 64 -9.16 12.45 5.06
N THR A 65 -9.92 13.16 5.89
CA THR A 65 -10.65 12.51 6.97
C THR A 65 -11.68 11.49 6.46
N ALA A 66 -12.37 11.83 5.39
CA ALA A 66 -13.37 10.91 4.85
C ALA A 66 -12.72 9.63 4.32
N GLN A 67 -11.61 9.78 3.62
CA GLN A 67 -10.89 8.61 3.11
C GLN A 67 -10.40 7.74 4.26
N ALA A 68 -9.84 8.37 5.28
CA ALA A 68 -9.31 7.62 6.41
C ALA A 68 -10.41 6.87 7.14
N ASN A 69 -11.54 7.52 7.36
CA ASN A 69 -12.64 6.86 8.06
C ASN A 69 -13.17 5.67 7.28
N HIS A 70 -13.32 5.83 5.98
CA HIS A 70 -13.79 4.73 5.15
C HIS A 70 -12.83 3.55 5.18
N LEU A 71 -11.56 3.83 5.00
CA LEU A 71 -10.57 2.75 4.94
C LEU A 71 -10.44 2.02 6.27
N ARG A 72 -10.58 2.76 7.36
CA ARG A 72 -10.45 2.14 8.68
C ARG A 72 -11.56 1.14 8.95
N GLU A 73 -12.71 1.36 8.37
CA GLU A 73 -13.87 0.53 8.63
C GLU A 73 -13.99 -0.67 7.69
N LEU A 74 -13.22 -0.71 6.63
CA LEU A 74 -13.31 -1.82 5.70
C LEU A 74 -12.67 -3.07 6.27
N SER A 75 -13.30 -4.21 6.02
CA SER A 75 -12.70 -5.48 6.36
C SER A 75 -11.69 -5.87 5.29
N LEU A 76 -10.88 -6.87 5.57
CA LEU A 76 -9.95 -7.37 4.57
C LEU A 76 -10.67 -7.94 3.37
N ASP A 77 -11.80 -8.59 3.60
CA ASP A 77 -12.59 -9.11 2.49
C ASP A 77 -13.08 -8.00 1.59
N GLU A 78 -13.48 -6.89 2.19
CA GLU A 78 -13.95 -5.76 1.41
C GLU A 78 -12.82 -5.11 0.62
N LEU A 79 -11.63 -5.04 1.21
CA LEU A 79 -10.47 -4.53 0.49
C LEU A 79 -10.13 -5.41 -0.70
N TRP A 80 -10.16 -6.71 -0.47
CA TRP A 80 -9.87 -7.67 -1.53
C TRP A 80 -10.87 -7.51 -2.66
N SER A 81 -12.14 -7.43 -2.32
CA SER A 81 -13.18 -7.26 -3.31
C SER A 81 -13.01 -5.98 -4.10
N LEU A 82 -12.68 -4.89 -3.41
CA LEU A 82 -12.45 -3.63 -4.09
C LEU A 82 -11.32 -3.75 -5.10
N VAL A 83 -10.23 -4.34 -4.70
CA VAL A 83 -9.07 -4.46 -5.56
C VAL A 83 -9.39 -5.25 -6.82
N ILE A 84 -10.14 -6.33 -6.66
CA ILE A 84 -10.52 -7.15 -7.80
C ILE A 84 -11.41 -6.36 -8.77
N HIS A 85 -12.34 -5.61 -8.24
CA HIS A 85 -13.26 -4.85 -9.09
C HIS A 85 -12.59 -3.66 -9.77
N VAL A 86 -11.60 -3.08 -9.12
CA VAL A 86 -10.86 -1.98 -9.74
C VAL A 86 -10.00 -2.49 -10.90
N GLY A 87 -9.44 -3.68 -10.75
CA GLY A 87 -8.67 -4.28 -11.82
C GLY A 87 -7.31 -3.64 -12.01
N ASP A 88 -6.98 -3.30 -13.25
CA ASP A 88 -5.64 -2.87 -13.61
C ASP A 88 -5.43 -1.36 -13.53
N THR A 89 -6.24 -0.68 -12.76
CA THR A 89 -6.08 0.75 -12.58
C THR A 89 -5.45 1.02 -11.22
N THR A 90 -4.32 1.72 -11.21
CA THR A 90 -3.68 2.01 -9.94
C THR A 90 -4.49 3.02 -9.15
N LEU A 91 -4.60 2.78 -7.85
CA LEU A 91 -5.31 3.69 -6.97
C LEU A 91 -4.40 4.77 -6.39
N PHE A 92 -3.10 4.60 -6.53
CA PHE A 92 -2.12 5.49 -5.93
C PHE A 92 -1.11 5.89 -6.99
N PRO A 93 -1.38 6.97 -7.72
CA PRO A 93 -0.49 7.38 -8.80
C PRO A 93 0.83 7.93 -8.27
N PRO A 94 1.84 8.02 -9.10
CA PRO A 94 3.11 8.61 -8.70
C PRO A 94 2.94 10.06 -8.28
N ARG A 95 3.85 10.50 -7.43
CA ARG A 95 3.87 11.89 -7.02
C ARG A 95 4.16 12.78 -8.22
N ALA A 96 3.64 14.00 -8.16
CA ALA A 96 3.86 14.94 -9.24
C ALA A 96 5.34 15.27 -9.42
N ASP A 97 6.10 15.23 -8.33
CA ASP A 97 7.52 15.58 -8.37
C ASP A 97 8.43 14.37 -8.47
N LEU A 98 7.89 13.24 -8.93
CA LEU A 98 8.67 12.00 -8.96
C LEU A 98 9.93 12.14 -9.79
N VAL A 99 9.84 12.78 -10.97
CA VAL A 99 11.01 12.93 -11.82
C VAL A 99 12.10 13.71 -11.11
N THR A 100 11.72 14.77 -10.42
CA THR A 100 12.67 15.56 -9.66
C THR A 100 13.37 14.71 -8.61
N LEU A 101 12.59 13.91 -7.90
CA LEU A 101 13.17 13.04 -6.88
C LEU A 101 14.12 12.01 -7.47
N LEU A 102 13.75 11.46 -8.62
CA LEU A 102 14.60 10.47 -9.26
C LEU A 102 15.91 11.06 -9.76
N SER A 103 15.89 12.34 -10.10
CA SER A 103 17.09 13.04 -10.56
C SER A 103 17.93 13.63 -9.45
N THR A 104 17.43 13.60 -8.23
CA THR A 104 18.11 14.19 -7.08
C THR A 104 19.14 13.21 -6.52
N PRO A 105 20.30 13.69 -6.04
CA PRO A 105 21.22 12.78 -5.36
C PRO A 105 20.52 12.05 -4.23
N ARG A 106 20.83 10.79 -4.06
CA ARG A 106 20.10 9.94 -3.12
C ARG A 106 20.08 10.51 -1.70
N VAL A 107 21.17 11.13 -1.30
CA VAL A 107 21.24 11.65 0.05
C VAL A 107 20.27 12.80 0.27
N LEU A 108 19.88 13.50 -0.79
CA LEU A 108 18.94 14.61 -0.68
C LEU A 108 17.50 14.21 -0.97
N ALA A 109 17.28 13.01 -1.49
CA ALA A 109 15.93 12.62 -1.92
C ALA A 109 14.95 12.58 -0.75
N GLY A 110 15.38 12.06 0.39
CA GLY A 110 14.51 11.99 1.56
C GLY A 110 14.06 13.37 2.04
N PRO A 111 15.01 14.26 2.32
CA PRO A 111 14.62 15.62 2.74
C PRO A 111 13.74 16.33 1.71
N MET A 112 14.04 16.17 0.43
CA MET A 112 13.23 16.81 -0.60
C MET A 112 11.81 16.26 -0.61
N ALA A 113 11.67 14.96 -0.42
CA ALA A 113 10.36 14.36 -0.39
C ALA A 113 9.53 14.87 0.79
N LEU A 114 10.19 15.14 1.91
CA LEU A 114 9.49 15.67 3.08
C LEU A 114 9.02 17.10 2.89
N VAL A 115 9.78 17.88 2.15
CA VAL A 115 9.42 19.27 1.92
C VAL A 115 8.14 19.37 1.09
N HIS A 116 7.91 18.40 0.20
CA HIS A 116 6.74 18.42 -0.66
C HIS A 116 5.93 17.15 -0.47
N PRO A 117 5.25 17.02 0.69
CA PRO A 117 4.45 15.82 0.92
C PRO A 117 3.24 15.75 0.01
N PRO A 118 2.65 14.57 -0.15
CA PRO A 118 1.46 14.44 -0.96
C PRO A 118 0.32 15.28 -0.41
N MET A 119 -0.49 15.83 -1.30
CA MET A 119 -1.64 16.63 -0.90
C MET A 119 -2.89 15.77 -0.82
N PRO A 120 -3.73 15.99 0.19
CA PRO A 120 -5.02 15.32 0.22
C PRO A 120 -5.85 15.70 -0.99
N MET A 121 -6.73 14.79 -1.39
CA MET A 121 -7.53 15.01 -2.58
C MET A 121 -8.33 16.28 -2.53
N GLU A 122 -8.93 16.57 -1.39
CA GLU A 122 -9.78 17.74 -1.32
C GLU A 122 -9.01 19.04 -1.36
N SER A 123 -7.71 18.98 -1.22
CA SER A 123 -6.89 20.18 -1.31
C SER A 123 -6.49 20.51 -2.73
N ARG A 124 -6.87 19.67 -3.64
CA ARG A 124 -6.43 19.84 -4.99
C ARG A 124 -7.34 20.66 -5.85
N ARG A 125 -8.44 21.07 -5.29
CA ARG A 125 -9.36 21.82 -6.07
C ARG A 125 -8.96 23.21 -6.34
#